data_5f8845ce3e6765b85a2ca25c9d95eeee
#
_entry.id   5f8845ce3e6765b85a2ca25c9d95eeee
#
_cell.length_a   1.000
_cell.length_b   1.000
_cell.length_c   1.000
_cell.angle_alpha   90.00
_cell.angle_beta   90.00
_cell.angle_gamma   90.00
#
_symmetry.space_group_name_H-M   'P 1'
#
loop_
_entity.id
_entity.type
_entity.pdbx_description
1 polymer ?
#
loop_
_entity_poly.entity_id
_entity_poly.type
_entity_poly.pdbx_seq_one_letter_code
_entity_poly.pdbx_strand_id
1 'polypeptide(L)'
;MNGRAGRHGLADDAQLTMHAAALIRLGARLQMLEIECGLPRDRLVRLYREVRGVAAPKGLLPSSIDWYMTWFANLHASLFHSIYRFLRNQAGCTRLEALVKAYTLYAEQGDAACRALPLDLTRAWMLVRFVDAGVLDIARCRDCGAAFITYRHALRRHPVCVACRLPARAGKRAVGTSPRVAPGTRHARRHDAQVAVAPRRGSGSAADESSGEWCAI
;
A
#
# COMPACT_ATOMS: atom_id res chain seq x y z
N MET A 1 -23.01 8.61 27.18
CA MET A 1 -22.59 7.24 27.56
C MET A 1 -21.09 7.13 27.27
N ASN A 2 -20.26 7.33 28.31
CA ASN A 2 -18.82 7.32 28.22
C ASN A 2 -18.35 5.85 28.16
N GLY A 3 -17.98 5.37 26.97
CA GLY A 3 -17.31 4.08 26.79
C GLY A 3 -15.93 4.13 27.46
N ARG A 4 -15.75 3.36 28.54
CA ARG A 4 -14.47 3.10 29.18
C ARG A 4 -13.50 2.60 28.10
N ALA A 5 -12.55 3.44 27.72
CA ALA A 5 -11.32 2.99 27.09
C ALA A 5 -10.67 2.01 28.07
N GLY A 6 -10.64 0.71 27.71
CA GLY A 6 -9.98 -0.31 28.51
C GLY A 6 -8.54 0.16 28.77
N ARG A 7 -8.11 0.13 30.03
CA ARG A 7 -6.72 0.42 30.39
C ARG A 7 -5.89 -0.74 29.86
N HIS A 8 -5.32 -0.57 28.68
CA HIS A 8 -4.27 -1.47 28.20
C HIS A 8 -3.10 -1.41 29.17
N GLY A 9 -2.49 -2.55 29.47
CA GLY A 9 -1.23 -2.58 30.20
C GLY A 9 -0.16 -1.78 29.46
N LEU A 10 0.88 -1.33 30.15
CA LEU A 10 1.98 -0.60 29.52
C LEU A 10 2.63 -1.40 28.38
N ALA A 11 2.74 -2.73 28.54
CA ALA A 11 3.27 -3.61 27.50
C ALA A 11 2.34 -3.67 26.28
N ASP A 12 1.03 -3.79 26.48
CA ASP A 12 0.04 -3.82 25.41
C ASP A 12 0.04 -2.48 24.63
N ASP A 13 0.11 -1.37 25.38
CA ASP A 13 0.16 -0.04 24.79
C ASP A 13 1.41 0.19 23.95
N ALA A 14 2.57 -0.31 24.42
CA ALA A 14 3.81 -0.27 23.65
C ALA A 14 3.70 -1.12 22.38
N GLN A 15 3.12 -2.31 22.47
CA GLN A 15 2.94 -3.20 21.32
C GLN A 15 1.97 -2.62 20.28
N LEU A 16 0.87 -2.03 20.71
CA LEU A 16 -0.06 -1.31 19.83
C LEU A 16 0.62 -0.13 19.14
N THR A 17 1.47 0.61 19.86
CA THR A 17 2.25 1.72 19.28
C THR A 17 3.23 1.23 18.22
N MET A 18 3.92 0.10 18.45
CA MET A 18 4.82 -0.50 17.47
C MET A 18 4.07 -0.98 16.23
N HIS A 19 2.91 -1.62 16.40
CA HIS A 19 2.06 -2.03 15.26
C HIS A 19 1.56 -0.81 14.48
N ALA A 20 1.13 0.26 15.17
CA ALA A 20 0.74 1.49 14.52
C ALA A 20 1.89 2.10 13.72
N ALA A 21 3.11 2.13 14.26
CA ALA A 21 4.30 2.62 13.55
C ALA A 21 4.62 1.77 12.32
N ALA A 22 4.50 0.44 12.39
CA ALA A 22 4.68 -0.44 11.25
C ALA A 22 3.65 -0.16 10.15
N LEU A 23 2.37 -0.03 10.50
CA LEU A 23 1.31 0.33 9.56
C LEU A 23 1.53 1.71 8.92
N ILE A 24 2.00 2.69 9.69
CA ILE A 24 2.32 4.03 9.18
C ILE A 24 3.45 3.96 8.14
N ARG A 25 4.51 3.18 8.38
CA ARG A 25 5.59 2.98 7.40
C ARG A 25 5.07 2.38 6.09
N LEU A 26 4.10 1.47 6.17
CA LEU A 26 3.43 0.86 5.03
C LEU A 26 2.38 1.77 4.36
N GLY A 27 2.18 3.00 4.86
CA GLY A 27 1.28 3.99 4.28
C GLY A 27 -0.17 3.92 4.75
N ALA A 28 -0.42 3.38 5.96
CA ALA A 28 -1.75 3.35 6.55
C ALA A 28 -2.40 4.73 6.65
N ARG A 29 -3.70 4.81 6.44
CA ARG A 29 -4.49 6.02 6.68
C ARG A 29 -4.88 6.11 8.15
N LEU A 30 -5.08 7.34 8.63
CA LEU A 30 -5.41 7.60 10.04
C LEU A 30 -6.67 6.83 10.50
N GLN A 31 -7.72 6.80 9.67
CA GLN A 31 -8.95 6.04 9.96
C GLN A 31 -8.70 4.53 10.16
N MET A 32 -7.80 3.95 9.37
CA MET A 32 -7.40 2.55 9.54
C MET A 32 -6.70 2.34 10.89
N LEU A 33 -5.78 3.24 11.27
CA LEU A 33 -5.06 3.18 12.54
C LEU A 33 -6.00 3.31 13.74
N GLU A 34 -6.97 4.22 13.67
CA GLU A 34 -7.98 4.41 14.72
C GLU A 34 -8.80 3.13 14.96
N ILE A 35 -9.17 2.44 13.88
CA ILE A 35 -9.97 1.22 13.95
C ILE A 35 -9.16 0.01 14.44
N GLU A 36 -7.93 -0.15 13.93
CA GLU A 36 -7.14 -1.36 14.19
C GLU A 36 -6.30 -1.29 15.47
N CYS A 37 -5.81 -0.10 15.84
CA CYS A 37 -4.92 0.04 16.99
C CYS A 37 -5.63 0.51 18.26
N GLY A 38 -6.84 1.08 18.15
CA GLY A 38 -7.58 1.58 19.32
C GLY A 38 -6.88 2.72 20.09
N LEU A 39 -5.80 3.29 19.53
CA LEU A 39 -5.07 4.40 20.17
C LEU A 39 -5.81 5.72 19.94
N PRO A 40 -5.71 6.67 20.89
CA PRO A 40 -6.30 8.00 20.74
C PRO A 40 -5.80 8.70 19.47
N ARG A 41 -6.71 9.39 18.78
CA ARG A 41 -6.43 10.08 17.51
C ARG A 41 -5.22 11.03 17.62
N ASP A 42 -5.13 11.83 18.69
CA ASP A 42 -4.04 12.78 18.87
C ASP A 42 -2.68 12.11 18.99
N ARG A 43 -2.65 10.94 19.62
CA ARG A 43 -1.45 10.11 19.72
C ARG A 43 -1.06 9.54 18.35
N LEU A 44 -2.02 9.06 17.57
CA LEU A 44 -1.79 8.57 16.22
C LEU A 44 -1.30 9.67 15.28
N VAL A 45 -1.83 10.89 15.39
CA VAL A 45 -1.38 12.05 14.60
C VAL A 45 0.06 12.42 14.92
N ARG A 46 0.44 12.42 16.20
CA ARG A 46 1.83 12.66 16.64
C ARG A 46 2.76 11.56 16.12
N LEU A 47 2.40 10.30 16.36
CA LEU A 47 3.18 9.15 15.89
C LEU A 47 3.36 9.18 14.36
N TYR A 48 2.34 9.58 13.61
CA TYR A 48 2.42 9.68 12.15
C TYR A 48 3.48 10.71 11.71
N ARG A 49 3.54 11.87 12.36
CA ARG A 49 4.55 12.89 12.09
C ARG A 49 5.96 12.44 12.48
N GLU A 50 6.10 11.74 13.61
CA GLU A 50 7.38 11.19 14.07
C GLU A 50 7.92 10.14 13.07
N VAL A 51 7.07 9.24 12.58
CA VAL A 51 7.49 8.12 11.71
C VAL A 51 7.71 8.56 10.26
N ARG A 52 6.89 9.47 9.73
CA ARG A 52 6.88 9.85 8.30
C ARG A 52 7.37 11.27 8.03
N GLY A 53 7.54 12.11 9.04
CA GLY A 53 7.88 13.52 8.89
C GLY A 53 6.79 14.39 8.25
N VAL A 54 5.65 13.81 7.89
CA VAL A 54 4.54 14.48 7.19
C VAL A 54 3.20 14.17 7.85
N ALA A 55 2.18 14.95 7.53
CA ALA A 55 0.83 14.68 8.02
C ALA A 55 0.23 13.43 7.35
N ALA A 56 -0.67 12.76 8.07
CA ALA A 56 -1.38 11.61 7.52
C ALA A 56 -2.20 11.97 6.27
N PRO A 57 -2.26 11.09 5.25
CA PRO A 57 -3.03 11.33 4.03
C PRO A 57 -4.51 11.53 4.36
N LYS A 58 -5.09 12.57 3.78
CA LYS A 58 -6.54 12.84 3.86
C LYS A 58 -7.27 12.10 2.73
N GLY A 59 -8.59 11.98 2.86
CA GLY A 59 -9.47 11.41 1.84
C GLY A 59 -10.30 10.23 2.34
N LEU A 60 -11.30 9.88 1.56
CA LEU A 60 -12.22 8.78 1.86
C LEU A 60 -11.53 7.41 1.70
N LEU A 61 -11.97 6.44 2.47
CA LEU A 61 -11.58 5.05 2.29
C LEU A 61 -12.16 4.50 0.97
N PRO A 62 -11.42 3.66 0.23
CA PRO A 62 -11.94 3.04 -0.98
C PRO A 62 -13.06 2.05 -0.63
N SER A 63 -14.29 2.37 -1.01
CA SER A 63 -15.49 1.57 -0.70
C SER A 63 -15.96 0.68 -1.85
N SER A 64 -15.43 0.87 -3.07
CA SER A 64 -15.85 0.09 -4.24
C SER A 64 -15.34 -1.35 -4.18
N ILE A 65 -16.27 -2.30 -4.12
CA ILE A 65 -16.00 -3.74 -4.22
C ILE A 65 -15.71 -4.17 -5.67
N ASP A 66 -16.27 -3.46 -6.65
CA ASP A 66 -16.09 -3.77 -8.08
C ASP A 66 -14.63 -3.64 -8.52
N TRP A 67 -13.86 -2.79 -7.82
CA TRP A 67 -12.43 -2.66 -8.08
C TRP A 67 -11.71 -4.02 -7.96
N TYR A 68 -12.06 -4.83 -6.94
CA TYR A 68 -11.45 -6.16 -6.73
C TYR A 68 -11.89 -7.20 -7.76
N MET A 69 -12.93 -6.91 -8.56
CA MET A 69 -13.40 -7.79 -9.62
C MET A 69 -12.72 -7.53 -10.96
N THR A 70 -11.96 -6.44 -11.09
CA THR A 70 -11.14 -6.21 -12.29
C THR A 70 -10.00 -7.23 -12.34
N TRP A 71 -9.64 -7.69 -13.53
CA TRP A 71 -8.68 -8.78 -13.71
C TRP A 71 -7.39 -8.62 -12.90
N PHE A 72 -6.72 -7.47 -13.07
CA PHE A 72 -5.43 -7.23 -12.43
C PHE A 72 -5.54 -7.05 -10.91
N ALA A 73 -6.54 -6.30 -10.46
CA ALA A 73 -6.76 -6.13 -9.03
C ALA A 73 -7.20 -7.43 -8.34
N ASN A 74 -8.01 -8.26 -9.00
CA ASN A 74 -8.43 -9.55 -8.46
C ASN A 74 -7.26 -10.50 -8.25
N LEU A 75 -6.33 -10.55 -9.20
CA LEU A 75 -5.12 -11.36 -9.08
C LEU A 75 -4.30 -10.98 -7.84
N HIS A 76 -4.02 -9.68 -7.68
CA HIS A 76 -3.25 -9.15 -6.56
C HIS A 76 -3.99 -9.24 -5.21
N ALA A 77 -5.29 -8.98 -5.20
CA ALA A 77 -6.13 -9.14 -4.02
C ALA A 77 -6.18 -10.60 -3.56
N SER A 78 -6.30 -11.54 -4.49
CA SER A 78 -6.31 -12.98 -4.21
C SER A 78 -4.97 -13.46 -3.67
N LEU A 79 -3.85 -12.99 -4.23
CA LEU A 79 -2.51 -13.29 -3.75
C LEU A 79 -2.32 -12.79 -2.31
N PHE A 80 -2.57 -11.50 -2.07
CA PHE A 80 -2.47 -10.91 -0.74
C PHE A 80 -3.35 -11.65 0.28
N HIS A 81 -4.60 -11.91 -0.06
CA HIS A 81 -5.53 -12.59 0.84
C HIS A 81 -5.10 -14.04 1.15
N SER A 82 -4.48 -14.73 0.19
CA SER A 82 -3.95 -16.08 0.41
C SER A 82 -2.81 -16.07 1.43
N ILE A 83 -1.89 -15.09 1.34
CA ILE A 83 -0.82 -14.88 2.33
C ILE A 83 -1.41 -14.55 3.70
N TYR A 84 -2.35 -13.59 3.76
CA TYR A 84 -3.02 -13.19 4.98
C TYR A 84 -3.69 -14.39 5.68
N ARG A 85 -4.45 -15.19 4.94
CA ARG A 85 -5.16 -16.35 5.46
C ARG A 85 -4.20 -17.44 5.96
N PHE A 86 -3.08 -17.66 5.26
CA PHE A 86 -2.04 -18.56 5.72
C PHE A 86 -1.48 -18.12 7.08
N LEU A 87 -1.13 -16.84 7.22
CA LEU A 87 -0.59 -16.28 8.46
C LEU A 87 -1.60 -16.36 9.61
N ARG A 88 -2.88 -16.16 9.34
CA ARG A 88 -3.95 -16.28 10.34
C ARG A 88 -4.18 -17.71 10.79
N ASN A 89 -4.25 -18.64 9.85
CA ASN A 89 -4.77 -19.98 10.12
C ASN A 89 -3.66 -21.00 10.42
N GLN A 90 -2.47 -20.82 9.84
CA GLN A 90 -1.37 -21.76 9.98
C GLN A 90 -0.25 -21.24 10.89
N ALA A 91 0.06 -19.93 10.81
CA ALA A 91 1.12 -19.32 11.60
C ALA A 91 0.63 -18.72 12.94
N GLY A 92 -0.66 -18.81 13.26
CA GLY A 92 -1.22 -18.34 14.52
C GLY A 92 -1.11 -16.83 14.77
N CYS A 93 -0.83 -16.03 13.72
CA CYS A 93 -0.72 -14.58 13.87
C CYS A 93 -2.05 -13.95 14.29
N THR A 94 -2.00 -12.93 15.11
CA THR A 94 -3.16 -12.06 15.37
C THR A 94 -3.61 -11.38 14.08
N ARG A 95 -4.83 -10.83 14.06
CA ARG A 95 -5.37 -10.12 12.89
C ARG A 95 -4.44 -9.03 12.39
N LEU A 96 -3.93 -8.21 13.31
CA LEU A 96 -3.08 -7.06 12.99
C LEU A 96 -1.69 -7.50 12.52
N GLU A 97 -1.08 -8.46 13.19
CA GLU A 97 0.21 -9.04 12.78
C GLU A 97 0.12 -9.67 11.39
N ALA A 98 -0.93 -10.46 11.13
CA ALA A 98 -1.15 -11.07 9.83
C ALA A 98 -1.32 -10.02 8.73
N LEU A 99 -2.03 -8.92 9.01
CA LEU A 99 -2.21 -7.81 8.07
C LEU A 99 -0.87 -7.15 7.71
N VAL A 100 -0.07 -6.80 8.72
CA VAL A 100 1.26 -6.17 8.53
C VAL A 100 2.17 -7.12 7.77
N LYS A 101 2.35 -8.35 8.25
CA LYS A 101 3.24 -9.34 7.63
C LYS A 101 2.81 -9.70 6.21
N ALA A 102 1.50 -9.93 5.98
CA ALA A 102 0.98 -10.26 4.66
C ALA A 102 1.21 -9.12 3.66
N TYR A 103 1.00 -7.87 4.09
CA TYR A 103 1.22 -6.74 3.21
C TYR A 103 2.71 -6.50 2.93
N THR A 104 3.59 -6.70 3.90
CA THR A 104 5.04 -6.63 3.69
C THR A 104 5.49 -7.68 2.67
N LEU A 105 5.12 -8.96 2.86
CA LEU A 105 5.45 -10.03 1.92
C LEU A 105 4.85 -9.78 0.52
N TYR A 106 3.66 -9.21 0.45
CA TYR A 106 3.05 -8.84 -0.82
C TYR A 106 3.80 -7.68 -1.49
N ALA A 107 4.22 -6.67 -0.72
CA ALA A 107 4.94 -5.50 -1.23
C ALA A 107 6.33 -5.88 -1.80
N GLU A 108 7.02 -6.81 -1.17
CA GLU A 108 8.31 -7.35 -1.64
C GLU A 108 8.23 -7.98 -3.03
N GLN A 109 7.05 -8.53 -3.42
CA GLN A 109 6.85 -9.06 -4.78
C GLN A 109 6.88 -7.95 -5.85
N GLY A 110 6.61 -6.69 -5.49
CA GLY A 110 6.61 -5.54 -6.41
C GLY A 110 8.00 -5.06 -6.75
N ASP A 111 8.89 -4.99 -5.77
CA ASP A 111 10.24 -4.45 -5.95
C ASP A 111 11.07 -5.31 -6.90
N ALA A 112 10.92 -6.63 -6.85
CA ALA A 112 11.59 -7.57 -7.76
C ALA A 112 11.21 -7.38 -9.24
N ALA A 113 10.07 -6.77 -9.52
CA ALA A 113 9.55 -6.57 -10.89
C ALA A 113 9.59 -5.09 -11.34
N CYS A 114 10.13 -4.16 -10.56
CA CYS A 114 10.12 -2.70 -10.82
C CYS A 114 8.72 -2.15 -11.19
N ARG A 115 7.67 -2.71 -10.63
CA ARG A 115 6.27 -2.32 -10.93
C ARG A 115 5.57 -1.82 -9.68
N ALA A 116 4.87 -0.69 -9.82
CA ALA A 116 3.94 -0.24 -8.79
C ALA A 116 2.84 -1.29 -8.60
N LEU A 117 2.72 -1.82 -7.39
CA LEU A 117 1.67 -2.77 -7.04
C LEU A 117 0.30 -2.08 -7.06
N PRO A 118 -0.74 -2.71 -7.62
CA PRO A 118 -2.07 -2.10 -7.71
C PRO A 118 -2.79 -2.05 -6.37
N LEU A 119 -2.46 -2.94 -5.44
CA LEU A 119 -3.09 -3.04 -4.15
C LEU A 119 -2.28 -2.26 -3.12
N ASP A 120 -2.77 -1.09 -2.72
CA ASP A 120 -2.25 -0.35 -1.57
C ASP A 120 -2.71 -0.96 -0.23
N LEU A 121 -2.04 -0.59 0.88
CA LEU A 121 -2.37 -1.12 2.20
C LEU A 121 -3.82 -0.85 2.59
N THR A 122 -4.37 0.31 2.23
CA THR A 122 -5.76 0.66 2.56
C THR A 122 -6.74 -0.27 1.86
N ARG A 123 -6.49 -0.57 0.58
CA ARG A 123 -7.29 -1.56 -0.17
C ARG A 123 -7.08 -2.97 0.35
N ALA A 124 -5.86 -3.36 0.71
CA ALA A 124 -5.60 -4.65 1.33
C ALA A 124 -6.38 -4.83 2.64
N TRP A 125 -6.39 -3.81 3.48
CA TRP A 125 -7.17 -3.78 4.70
C TRP A 125 -8.69 -3.79 4.45
N MET A 126 -9.19 -2.99 3.51
CA MET A 126 -10.61 -2.99 3.12
C MET A 126 -11.04 -4.36 2.56
N LEU A 127 -10.20 -5.04 1.80
CA LEU A 127 -10.46 -6.40 1.32
C LEU A 127 -10.73 -7.36 2.48
N VAL A 128 -9.86 -7.37 3.50
CA VAL A 128 -10.06 -8.22 4.69
C VAL A 128 -11.40 -7.90 5.34
N ARG A 129 -11.75 -6.63 5.48
CA ARG A 129 -13.04 -6.22 6.06
C ARG A 129 -14.23 -6.65 5.21
N PHE A 130 -14.14 -6.57 3.88
CA PHE A 130 -15.21 -7.03 2.99
C PHE A 130 -15.41 -8.55 3.04
N VAL A 131 -14.32 -9.30 3.18
CA VAL A 131 -14.41 -10.75 3.37
C VAL A 131 -14.98 -11.09 4.74
N ASP A 132 -14.52 -10.45 5.81
CA ASP A 132 -15.04 -10.65 7.17
C ASP A 132 -16.54 -10.28 7.28
N ALA A 133 -16.95 -9.21 6.58
CA ALA A 133 -18.36 -8.80 6.52
C ALA A 133 -19.22 -9.67 5.58
N GLY A 134 -18.61 -10.63 4.87
CA GLY A 134 -19.30 -11.50 3.93
C GLY A 134 -19.83 -10.77 2.69
N VAL A 135 -19.28 -9.61 2.34
CA VAL A 135 -19.57 -8.88 1.09
C VAL A 135 -18.83 -9.53 -0.07
N LEU A 136 -17.56 -9.86 0.17
CA LEU A 136 -16.73 -10.67 -0.71
C LEU A 136 -16.54 -12.07 -0.14
N ASP A 137 -16.27 -13.04 -1.00
CA ASP A 137 -16.06 -14.44 -0.64
C ASP A 137 -14.82 -14.99 -1.34
N ILE A 138 -14.38 -16.16 -0.90
CA ILE A 138 -13.24 -16.88 -1.43
C ILE A 138 -13.70 -18.16 -2.12
N ALA A 139 -13.57 -18.21 -3.43
CA ALA A 139 -13.83 -19.41 -4.20
C ALA A 139 -12.53 -20.18 -4.52
N ARG A 140 -12.66 -21.47 -4.77
CA ARG A 140 -11.58 -22.27 -5.33
C ARG A 140 -11.73 -22.40 -6.83
N CYS A 141 -10.66 -22.15 -7.56
CA CYS A 141 -10.63 -22.32 -9.01
C CYS A 141 -10.77 -23.80 -9.38
N ARG A 142 -11.68 -24.10 -10.30
CA ARG A 142 -11.87 -25.45 -10.81
C ARG A 142 -10.64 -25.97 -11.55
N ASP A 143 -9.91 -25.08 -12.27
CA ASP A 143 -8.85 -25.48 -13.16
C ASP A 143 -7.50 -25.64 -12.44
N CYS A 144 -7.16 -24.74 -11.49
CA CYS A 144 -5.87 -24.77 -10.79
C CYS A 144 -5.97 -24.97 -9.27
N GLY A 145 -7.17 -25.03 -8.70
CA GLY A 145 -7.38 -25.20 -7.26
C GLY A 145 -7.05 -23.97 -6.40
N ALA A 146 -6.50 -22.89 -6.97
CA ALA A 146 -6.14 -21.69 -6.23
C ALA A 146 -7.37 -20.99 -5.64
N ALA A 147 -7.21 -20.45 -4.45
CA ALA A 147 -8.21 -19.59 -3.83
C ALA A 147 -8.20 -18.21 -4.49
N PHE A 148 -9.36 -17.64 -4.77
CA PHE A 148 -9.47 -16.30 -5.36
C PHE A 148 -10.71 -15.55 -4.87
N ILE A 149 -10.65 -14.22 -4.94
CA ILE A 149 -11.72 -13.32 -4.50
C ILE A 149 -12.87 -13.33 -5.50
N THR A 150 -14.09 -13.42 -4.97
CA THR A 150 -15.33 -13.36 -5.75
C THR A 150 -16.42 -12.62 -4.97
N TYR A 151 -17.53 -12.28 -5.63
CA TYR A 151 -18.72 -11.86 -4.92
C TYR A 151 -19.35 -13.03 -4.18
N ARG A 152 -19.83 -12.81 -2.96
CA ARG A 152 -20.55 -13.81 -2.18
C ARG A 152 -21.72 -14.47 -2.93
N HIS A 153 -22.43 -13.70 -3.74
CA HIS A 153 -23.60 -14.16 -4.48
C HIS A 153 -23.31 -14.55 -5.93
N ALA A 154 -22.03 -14.66 -6.31
CA ALA A 154 -21.66 -15.17 -7.63
C ALA A 154 -21.88 -16.68 -7.71
N LEU A 155 -23.12 -17.07 -7.95
CA LEU A 155 -23.56 -18.48 -8.08
C LEU A 155 -23.01 -19.11 -9.36
N ARG A 156 -21.71 -19.25 -9.47
CA ARG A 156 -21.09 -20.03 -10.54
C ARG A 156 -20.84 -21.46 -10.05
N ARG A 157 -21.49 -22.43 -10.67
CA ARG A 157 -21.26 -23.86 -10.33
C ARG A 157 -19.81 -24.29 -10.50
N HIS A 158 -19.06 -23.61 -11.36
CA HIS A 158 -17.67 -23.92 -11.68
C HIS A 158 -16.87 -22.62 -11.80
N PRO A 159 -16.43 -22.02 -10.68
CA PRO A 159 -15.68 -20.78 -10.72
C PRO A 159 -14.27 -21.02 -11.26
N VAL A 160 -13.82 -20.15 -12.17
CA VAL A 160 -12.47 -20.15 -12.73
C VAL A 160 -11.82 -18.82 -12.37
N CYS A 161 -10.59 -18.87 -11.84
CA CYS A 161 -9.86 -17.67 -11.43
C CYS A 161 -9.38 -16.84 -12.62
N VAL A 162 -9.06 -15.59 -12.35
CA VAL A 162 -8.57 -14.65 -13.37
C VAL A 162 -7.23 -15.03 -13.98
N ALA A 163 -6.42 -15.84 -13.30
CA ALA A 163 -5.15 -16.35 -13.82
C ALA A 163 -5.37 -17.47 -14.85
N CYS A 164 -6.34 -18.35 -14.64
CA CYS A 164 -6.69 -19.39 -15.60
C CYS A 164 -7.50 -18.86 -16.79
N ARG A 165 -8.29 -17.81 -16.58
CA ARG A 165 -9.09 -17.17 -17.61
C ARG A 165 -8.64 -15.75 -17.85
N LEU A 166 -7.52 -15.60 -18.55
CA LEU A 166 -6.97 -14.30 -18.92
C LEU A 166 -7.90 -13.55 -19.88
N PRO A 167 -8.18 -12.26 -19.66
CA PRO A 167 -8.89 -11.46 -20.66
C PRO A 167 -8.01 -11.25 -21.89
N ALA A 168 -8.61 -11.13 -23.08
CA ALA A 168 -7.90 -10.97 -24.36
C ALA A 168 -6.92 -9.77 -24.40
N ARG A 169 -7.03 -8.85 -23.46
CA ARG A 169 -6.16 -7.66 -23.31
C ARG A 169 -5.16 -7.75 -22.15
N ALA A 170 -5.03 -8.89 -21.51
CA ALA A 170 -4.18 -9.05 -20.32
C ALA A 170 -2.70 -8.71 -20.57
N GLY A 171 -2.18 -8.96 -21.76
CA GLY A 171 -0.78 -8.64 -22.12
C GLY A 171 -0.52 -7.21 -22.62
N LYS A 172 -1.57 -6.39 -22.86
CA LYS A 172 -1.40 -5.08 -23.51
C LYS A 172 -1.18 -3.91 -22.52
N ARG A 173 -1.10 -4.16 -21.24
CA ARG A 173 -0.95 -3.11 -20.22
C ARG A 173 0.47 -2.96 -19.68
N ALA A 174 1.43 -3.08 -20.54
CA ALA A 174 2.82 -2.79 -20.19
C ALA A 174 3.47 -2.04 -21.35
N VAL A 175 3.36 -0.75 -21.38
CA VAL A 175 4.39 0.22 -21.78
C VAL A 175 3.73 1.61 -21.76
N GLY A 176 4.16 2.45 -20.83
CA GLY A 176 4.25 3.89 -20.98
C GLY A 176 2.96 4.67 -21.16
N THR A 177 2.33 5.09 -20.08
CA THR A 177 1.83 6.47 -20.04
C THR A 177 2.52 7.17 -18.88
N SER A 178 3.70 7.73 -19.17
CA SER A 178 4.17 8.91 -18.47
C SER A 178 3.03 9.94 -18.50
N PRO A 179 2.73 10.63 -17.40
CA PRO A 179 1.78 11.72 -17.43
C PRO A 179 2.27 12.72 -18.49
N ARG A 180 1.47 12.97 -19.50
CA ARG A 180 1.70 14.08 -20.43
C ARG A 180 1.74 15.36 -19.59
N VAL A 181 2.93 15.90 -19.42
CA VAL A 181 3.10 17.28 -18.99
C VAL A 181 2.43 18.13 -20.08
N ALA A 182 1.35 18.80 -19.72
CA ALA A 182 0.69 19.75 -20.59
C ALA A 182 1.71 20.83 -20.98
N PRO A 183 1.81 21.23 -22.25
CA PRO A 183 2.70 22.32 -22.67
C PRO A 183 2.19 23.60 -22.01
N GLY A 184 3.02 24.16 -21.11
CA GLY A 184 2.75 25.44 -20.46
C GLY A 184 2.62 26.52 -21.52
N THR A 185 1.51 27.24 -21.48
CA THR A 185 1.26 28.48 -22.20
C THR A 185 2.38 29.49 -21.93
N ARG A 186 3.12 29.79 -22.97
CA ARG A 186 4.13 30.85 -22.97
C ARG A 186 3.41 32.19 -22.84
N HIS A 187 3.42 32.81 -21.70
CA HIS A 187 3.21 34.24 -21.58
C HIS A 187 4.53 34.96 -21.78
N ALA A 188 4.66 35.55 -22.95
CA ALA A 188 5.68 36.55 -23.26
C ALA A 188 5.45 37.78 -22.38
N ARG A 189 6.42 38.15 -21.56
CA ARG A 189 6.64 39.53 -21.16
C ARG A 189 8.12 39.85 -21.32
N ARG A 190 8.36 40.72 -22.25
CA ARG A 190 9.61 41.47 -22.41
C ARG A 190 9.74 42.37 -21.19
N HIS A 191 10.93 42.47 -20.63
CA HIS A 191 11.50 43.74 -20.19
C HIS A 191 13.02 43.56 -20.06
N ASP A 192 13.71 44.42 -20.76
CA ASP A 192 15.14 44.64 -20.79
C ASP A 192 15.64 45.12 -19.41
N ALA A 193 16.81 44.67 -19.02
CA ALA A 193 17.82 45.49 -18.37
C ALA A 193 19.14 44.69 -18.26
N GLN A 194 20.11 45.12 -19.03
CA GLN A 194 21.52 44.80 -18.93
C GLN A 194 22.09 45.27 -17.60
N VAL A 195 22.85 44.43 -16.92
CA VAL A 195 24.05 44.87 -16.18
C VAL A 195 25.09 43.73 -16.22
N ALA A 196 26.20 44.04 -16.86
CA ALA A 196 27.40 43.27 -16.88
C ALA A 196 28.19 43.46 -15.58
N VAL A 197 28.78 42.41 -15.01
CA VAL A 197 30.05 42.46 -14.29
C VAL A 197 30.76 41.10 -14.37
N ALA A 198 32.05 41.18 -14.69
CA ALA A 198 32.96 40.14 -15.04
C ALA A 198 33.53 39.29 -13.84
N PRO A 199 34.46 38.35 -14.13
CA PRO A 199 34.64 37.12 -13.32
C PRO A 199 35.75 37.24 -12.26
N ARG A 200 35.68 36.42 -11.23
CA ARG A 200 36.84 36.12 -10.40
C ARG A 200 37.18 34.62 -10.40
N ARG A 201 38.44 34.38 -10.74
CA ARG A 201 39.19 33.12 -10.68
C ARG A 201 39.57 32.80 -9.23
N GLY A 202 39.81 31.54 -8.96
CA GLY A 202 40.59 31.06 -7.81
C GLY A 202 40.05 29.73 -7.33
N SER A 203 40.57 28.64 -7.81
CA SER A 203 41.62 27.76 -7.28
C SER A 203 41.19 27.02 -6.02
N GLY A 204 41.03 25.72 -6.09
CA GLY A 204 42.00 24.81 -5.54
C GLY A 204 41.38 23.64 -4.83
N SER A 205 41.68 22.46 -5.33
CA SER A 205 42.19 21.30 -4.57
C SER A 205 41.22 20.41 -3.80
N ALA A 206 41.15 19.23 -4.31
CA ALA A 206 41.56 17.90 -3.82
C ALA A 206 40.55 17.11 -3.00
N ALA A 207 40.18 16.00 -3.61
CA ALA A 207 40.20 14.61 -3.13
C ALA A 207 39.59 14.32 -1.76
N ASP A 208 38.59 13.47 -1.73
CA ASP A 208 38.78 12.14 -1.14
C ASP A 208 37.71 11.14 -1.64
N GLU A 209 38.23 10.01 -2.04
CA GLU A 209 37.47 8.79 -2.36
C GLU A 209 37.06 8.12 -1.05
N SER A 210 35.83 7.64 -0.98
CA SER A 210 35.61 6.35 -0.30
C SER A 210 34.34 5.70 -0.78
N SER A 211 34.56 4.67 -1.52
CA SER A 211 33.69 3.55 -1.84
C SER A 211 32.96 3.00 -0.60
N GLY A 212 31.75 2.64 -0.74
CA GLY A 212 30.98 1.89 0.25
C GLY A 212 29.85 1.12 -0.41
N GLU A 213 30.22 0.01 -1.07
CA GLU A 213 29.31 -1.05 -1.45
C GLU A 213 28.51 -1.54 -0.23
N TRP A 214 27.21 -1.57 -0.36
CA TRP A 214 26.34 -2.51 0.38
C TRP A 214 25.24 -3.01 -0.55
N CYS A 215 25.62 -4.03 -1.30
CA CYS A 215 24.66 -4.96 -1.88
C CYS A 215 25.08 -6.34 -1.39
N ALA A 216 24.24 -7.01 -0.63
CA ALA A 216 24.11 -8.44 -0.37
C ALA A 216 23.73 -8.71 1.10
N ILE A 217 22.54 -9.04 1.38
CA ILE A 217 21.98 -10.34 1.81
C ILE A 217 20.47 -10.21 1.81
#